data_1cb1503c97a6ee34b2b0ba31195811db
#
_entry.id   1cb1503c97a6ee34b2b0ba31195811db
#
_cell.length_a   1.000
_cell.length_b   1.000
_cell.length_c   1.000
_cell.angle_alpha   90.00
_cell.angle_beta   90.00
_cell.angle_gamma   90.00
#
_symmetry.space_group_name_H-M   'P 1'
#
loop_
_entity.id
_entity.type
_entity.pdbx_description
1 polymer ?
#
loop_
_entity_poly.entity_id
_entity_poly.type
_entity_poly.pdbx_seq_one_letter_code
_entity_poly.pdbx_strand_id
1 'polypeptide(L)'
;MKITQLSIKNFKSVEELVIRDIEDVLILVGRNNAGKSVMLDAIRAVSGDYAISEVDFHHRDGNITIGIQLLITDEDLEYLHQNGIVGNFKQFSLWKENFCKKLPSYQETEDGGTLEFEYIYGRNGIVRYKDGYFKNNRYIKSIFPKIYFVDQYRDKEDISQDLILLQQDTGLQALRDDRCIFDEKRKCHQCFECIGVIQKKTPEQLTLMETSRLLQYKLFTCNLNQLSERLNYYFSRN
;
A
#
# COMPACT_ATOMS: atom_id res chain seq x y z
N MET A 1 1.31 4.64 -7.40
CA MET A 1 1.67 3.33 -8.03
C MET A 1 0.48 2.41 -8.05
N LYS A 2 0.30 1.63 -9.13
CA LYS A 2 -0.85 0.76 -9.34
C LYS A 2 -0.41 -0.55 -10.00
N ILE A 3 -0.96 -1.68 -9.56
CA ILE A 3 -0.73 -2.97 -10.23
C ILE A 3 -1.64 -3.03 -11.45
N THR A 4 -1.08 -3.20 -12.64
CA THR A 4 -1.81 -3.28 -13.92
C THR A 4 -1.86 -4.70 -14.47
N GLN A 5 -0.91 -5.56 -14.07
CA GLN A 5 -0.90 -6.96 -14.46
C GLN A 5 -0.39 -7.83 -13.32
N LEU A 6 -0.99 -9.01 -13.19
CA LEU A 6 -0.56 -10.07 -12.29
C LEU A 6 -0.42 -11.37 -13.08
N SER A 7 0.72 -12.04 -12.98
CA SER A 7 0.92 -13.38 -13.49
C SER A 7 1.34 -14.32 -12.37
N ILE A 8 0.82 -15.53 -12.38
CA ILE A 8 1.07 -16.56 -11.36
C ILE A 8 1.39 -17.87 -12.09
N LYS A 9 2.49 -18.50 -11.70
CA LYS A 9 2.87 -19.80 -12.25
C LYS A 9 3.30 -20.76 -11.16
N ASN A 10 2.83 -22.00 -11.26
CA ASN A 10 3.17 -23.12 -10.38
C ASN A 10 2.81 -22.88 -8.90
N PHE A 11 1.71 -22.18 -8.61
CA PHE A 11 1.34 -21.81 -7.24
C PHE A 11 -0.01 -22.39 -6.83
N LYS A 12 -0.04 -23.21 -5.79
CA LYS A 12 -1.22 -23.89 -5.22
C LYS A 12 -2.00 -24.65 -6.31
N SER A 13 -3.25 -24.25 -6.56
CA SER A 13 -4.11 -24.85 -7.61
C SER A 13 -3.90 -24.24 -8.99
N VAL A 14 -3.02 -23.24 -9.12
CA VAL A 14 -2.77 -22.52 -10.37
C VAL A 14 -1.49 -23.05 -11.03
N GLU A 15 -1.64 -23.65 -12.20
CA GLU A 15 -0.50 -24.00 -13.05
C GLU A 15 0.07 -22.75 -13.73
N GLU A 16 -0.79 -22.00 -14.43
CA GLU A 16 -0.45 -20.71 -15.03
C GLU A 16 -1.70 -19.82 -15.14
N LEU A 17 -1.58 -18.57 -14.74
CA LEU A 17 -2.64 -17.56 -14.80
C LEU A 17 -2.02 -16.20 -15.10
N VAL A 18 -2.62 -15.46 -16.01
CA VAL A 18 -2.26 -14.07 -16.31
C VAL A 18 -3.52 -13.22 -16.31
N ILE A 19 -3.52 -12.17 -15.48
CA ILE A 19 -4.57 -11.14 -15.44
C ILE A 19 -3.93 -9.86 -15.94
N ARG A 20 -4.50 -9.27 -16.98
CA ARG A 20 -4.04 -8.02 -17.59
C ARG A 20 -5.08 -6.93 -17.43
N ASP A 21 -4.68 -5.72 -17.71
CA ASP A 21 -5.55 -4.55 -17.75
C ASP A 21 -6.32 -4.35 -16.44
N ILE A 22 -5.60 -4.52 -15.31
CA ILE A 22 -6.15 -4.24 -13.99
C ILE A 22 -6.23 -2.72 -13.86
N GLU A 23 -7.47 -2.22 -13.80
CA GLU A 23 -7.77 -0.82 -13.55
C GLU A 23 -7.80 -0.51 -12.04
N ASP A 24 -8.67 0.40 -11.60
CA ASP A 24 -8.75 0.83 -10.19
C ASP A 24 -9.34 -0.24 -9.27
N VAL A 25 -10.10 -1.19 -9.81
CA VAL A 25 -10.75 -2.26 -9.05
C VAL A 25 -10.66 -3.57 -9.82
N LEU A 26 -10.23 -4.64 -9.13
CA LEU A 26 -10.30 -6.02 -9.60
C LEU A 26 -11.31 -6.78 -8.75
N ILE A 27 -12.41 -7.23 -9.36
CA ILE A 27 -13.44 -8.03 -8.69
C ILE A 27 -13.29 -9.50 -9.09
N LEU A 28 -13.02 -10.36 -8.13
CA LEU A 28 -12.89 -11.80 -8.33
C LEU A 28 -14.19 -12.51 -7.98
N VAL A 29 -14.87 -13.06 -8.98
CA VAL A 29 -16.13 -13.80 -8.84
C VAL A 29 -15.95 -15.25 -9.27
N GLY A 30 -16.56 -16.18 -8.56
CA GLY A 30 -16.50 -17.61 -8.89
C GLY A 30 -16.91 -18.51 -7.73
N ARG A 31 -17.06 -19.79 -8.03
CA ARG A 31 -17.37 -20.83 -7.01
C ARG A 31 -16.28 -20.94 -5.96
N ASN A 32 -16.60 -21.53 -4.80
CA ASN A 32 -15.59 -21.92 -3.82
C ASN A 32 -14.59 -22.86 -4.49
N ASN A 33 -13.32 -22.72 -4.16
CA ASN A 33 -12.16 -23.41 -4.77
C ASN A 33 -11.84 -23.04 -6.24
N ALA A 34 -12.41 -21.95 -6.78
CA ALA A 34 -12.07 -21.47 -8.13
C ALA A 34 -10.74 -20.69 -8.21
N GLY A 35 -9.88 -20.77 -7.19
CA GLY A 35 -8.57 -20.12 -7.20
C GLY A 35 -8.58 -18.61 -6.78
N LYS A 36 -9.72 -18.05 -6.38
CA LYS A 36 -9.80 -16.63 -5.94
C LYS A 36 -8.82 -16.32 -4.82
N SER A 37 -8.81 -17.16 -3.78
CA SER A 37 -7.88 -17.00 -2.63
C SER A 37 -6.42 -17.16 -3.05
N VAL A 38 -6.13 -17.99 -4.05
CA VAL A 38 -4.76 -18.18 -4.56
C VAL A 38 -4.19 -16.90 -5.13
N MET A 39 -5.01 -16.09 -5.81
CA MET A 39 -4.58 -14.77 -6.32
C MET A 39 -4.25 -13.81 -5.17
N LEU A 40 -5.08 -13.78 -4.13
CA LEU A 40 -4.81 -12.96 -2.94
C LEU A 40 -3.54 -13.44 -2.21
N ASP A 41 -3.38 -14.76 -2.07
CA ASP A 41 -2.19 -15.35 -1.45
C ASP A 41 -0.92 -15.07 -2.27
N ALA A 42 -1.01 -15.03 -3.60
CA ALA A 42 0.10 -14.63 -4.45
C ALA A 42 0.52 -13.17 -4.20
N ILE A 43 -0.45 -12.26 -4.08
CA ILE A 43 -0.18 -10.86 -3.75
C ILE A 43 0.39 -10.74 -2.33
N ARG A 44 -0.15 -11.50 -1.36
CA ARG A 44 0.39 -11.56 0.02
C ARG A 44 1.81 -12.10 0.05
N ALA A 45 2.15 -13.07 -0.79
CA ALA A 45 3.52 -13.60 -0.87
C ALA A 45 4.51 -12.55 -1.36
N VAL A 46 4.13 -11.75 -2.35
CA VAL A 46 4.96 -10.66 -2.89
C VAL A 46 5.12 -9.52 -1.89
N SER A 47 4.06 -9.17 -1.16
CA SER A 47 4.11 -8.14 -0.09
C SER A 47 4.85 -8.61 1.18
N GLY A 48 5.07 -9.92 1.32
CA GLY A 48 5.75 -10.51 2.47
C GLY A 48 4.82 -10.97 3.60
N ASP A 49 3.49 -10.89 3.40
CA ASP A 49 2.47 -11.29 4.38
C ASP A 49 2.06 -12.78 4.26
N TYR A 50 2.66 -13.52 3.33
CA TYR A 50 2.47 -14.94 3.15
C TYR A 50 3.80 -15.65 2.93
N ALA A 51 4.13 -16.59 3.79
CA ALA A 51 5.33 -17.41 3.68
C ALA A 51 5.05 -18.64 2.78
N ILE A 52 5.67 -18.68 1.61
CA ILE A 52 5.57 -19.82 0.71
C ILE A 52 6.26 -21.04 1.30
N SER A 53 5.58 -22.18 1.26
CA SER A 53 6.01 -23.49 1.75
C SER A 53 6.04 -24.53 0.64
N GLU A 54 6.51 -25.74 0.92
CA GLU A 54 6.58 -26.81 -0.07
C GLU A 54 5.21 -27.26 -0.60
N VAL A 55 4.15 -27.14 0.20
CA VAL A 55 2.79 -27.51 -0.20
C VAL A 55 2.16 -26.53 -1.18
N ASP A 56 2.76 -25.34 -1.34
CA ASP A 56 2.25 -24.31 -2.25
C ASP A 56 2.71 -24.49 -3.70
N PHE A 57 3.62 -25.45 -3.97
CA PHE A 57 4.06 -25.74 -5.33
C PHE A 57 3.05 -26.65 -6.03
N HIS A 58 2.46 -26.15 -7.14
CA HIS A 58 1.50 -26.92 -7.96
C HIS A 58 2.15 -28.19 -8.52
N HIS A 59 3.31 -28.04 -9.15
CA HIS A 59 4.12 -29.17 -9.62
C HIS A 59 5.36 -29.33 -8.76
N ARG A 60 5.80 -30.59 -8.61
CA ARG A 60 7.02 -30.91 -7.86
C ARG A 60 8.28 -30.33 -8.49
N ASP A 61 8.28 -30.19 -9.80
CA ASP A 61 9.40 -29.63 -10.55
C ASP A 61 9.14 -28.15 -10.89
N GLY A 62 10.18 -27.33 -10.75
CA GLY A 62 10.12 -25.89 -11.04
C GLY A 62 9.95 -24.98 -9.82
N ASN A 63 10.06 -23.69 -10.09
CA ASN A 63 9.87 -22.64 -9.11
C ASN A 63 8.45 -22.08 -9.19
N ILE A 64 7.99 -21.46 -8.09
CA ILE A 64 6.82 -20.59 -8.16
C ILE A 64 7.30 -19.25 -8.74
N THR A 65 6.56 -18.71 -9.70
CA THR A 65 6.83 -17.39 -10.27
C THR A 65 5.59 -16.51 -10.15
N ILE A 66 5.75 -15.34 -9.55
CA ILE A 66 4.70 -14.32 -9.46
C ILE A 66 5.25 -13.07 -10.14
N GLY A 67 4.67 -12.74 -11.30
CA GLY A 67 5.03 -11.55 -12.08
C GLY A 67 4.03 -10.44 -11.84
N ILE A 68 4.55 -9.22 -11.76
CA ILE A 68 3.76 -8.02 -11.53
C ILE A 68 4.22 -6.93 -12.49
N GLN A 69 3.24 -6.22 -13.04
CA GLN A 69 3.47 -4.96 -13.74
C GLN A 69 2.88 -3.82 -12.91
N LEU A 70 3.69 -2.81 -12.65
CA LEU A 70 3.29 -1.57 -11.99
C LEU A 70 3.19 -0.43 -12.98
N LEU A 71 2.14 0.36 -12.86
CA LEU A 71 2.08 1.71 -13.38
C LEU A 71 2.63 2.65 -12.29
N ILE A 72 3.62 3.46 -12.66
CA ILE A 72 4.31 4.42 -11.78
C ILE A 72 4.08 5.81 -12.36
N THR A 73 3.39 6.68 -11.65
CA THR A 73 3.15 8.07 -12.08
C THR A 73 4.37 8.94 -11.81
N ASP A 74 4.42 10.14 -12.39
CA ASP A 74 5.49 11.09 -12.10
C ASP A 74 5.51 11.50 -10.61
N GLU A 75 4.35 11.62 -9.96
CA GLU A 75 4.24 11.87 -8.52
C GLU A 75 4.86 10.73 -7.70
N ASP A 76 4.67 9.48 -8.15
CA ASP A 76 5.30 8.32 -7.52
C ASP A 76 6.82 8.35 -7.67
N LEU A 77 7.33 8.75 -8.83
CA LEU A 77 8.78 8.89 -9.07
C LEU A 77 9.37 9.99 -8.18
N GLU A 78 8.69 11.13 -8.05
CA GLU A 78 9.11 12.19 -7.13
C GLU A 78 9.14 11.70 -5.68
N TYR A 79 8.11 10.99 -5.25
CA TYR A 79 8.05 10.38 -3.91
C TYR A 79 9.23 9.41 -3.67
N LEU A 80 9.52 8.52 -4.62
CA LEU A 80 10.66 7.59 -4.55
C LEU A 80 11.99 8.32 -4.44
N HIS A 81 12.16 9.41 -5.20
CA HIS A 81 13.33 10.26 -5.15
C HIS A 81 13.50 10.96 -3.79
N GLN A 82 12.44 11.60 -3.30
CA GLN A 82 12.46 12.32 -2.01
C GLN A 82 12.79 11.39 -0.83
N ASN A 83 12.36 10.13 -0.90
CA ASN A 83 12.64 9.11 0.10
C ASN A 83 13.96 8.35 -0.12
N GLY A 84 14.74 8.74 -1.13
CA GLY A 84 16.05 8.12 -1.42
C GLY A 84 15.96 6.67 -1.86
N ILE A 85 14.80 6.22 -2.35
CA ILE A 85 14.61 4.86 -2.88
C ILE A 85 15.45 4.72 -4.15
N VAL A 86 16.16 3.59 -4.29
CA VAL A 86 17.11 3.30 -5.41
C VAL A 86 18.38 4.17 -5.39
N GLY A 87 18.47 5.19 -4.53
CA GLY A 87 19.68 5.98 -4.32
C GLY A 87 19.39 7.42 -3.91
N ASN A 88 20.35 8.03 -3.21
CA ASN A 88 20.27 9.40 -2.75
C ASN A 88 20.96 10.35 -3.74
N PHE A 89 20.19 11.13 -4.45
CA PHE A 89 20.66 12.15 -5.37
C PHE A 89 19.99 13.50 -5.08
N LYS A 90 20.73 14.59 -5.19
CA LYS A 90 20.14 15.93 -5.00
C LYS A 90 19.25 16.36 -6.17
N GLN A 91 19.56 15.90 -7.38
CA GLN A 91 18.84 16.26 -8.60
C GLN A 91 18.00 15.08 -9.06
N PHE A 92 16.71 15.33 -9.32
CA PHE A 92 15.76 14.35 -9.79
C PHE A 92 16.20 13.69 -11.12
N SER A 93 16.75 14.47 -12.06
CA SER A 93 17.21 13.94 -13.35
C SER A 93 18.32 12.89 -13.20
N LEU A 94 19.29 13.11 -12.32
CA LEU A 94 20.36 12.15 -12.03
C LEU A 94 19.83 10.91 -11.30
N TRP A 95 18.86 11.11 -10.40
CA TRP A 95 18.19 10.01 -9.73
C TRP A 95 17.40 9.17 -10.75
N LYS A 96 16.62 9.79 -11.64
CA LYS A 96 15.83 9.09 -12.67
C LYS A 96 16.72 8.29 -13.62
N GLU A 97 17.85 8.83 -14.04
CA GLU A 97 18.84 8.09 -14.82
C GLU A 97 19.38 6.85 -14.08
N ASN A 98 19.70 7.00 -12.79
CA ASN A 98 20.14 5.87 -11.96
C ASN A 98 19.00 4.85 -11.76
N PHE A 99 17.75 5.31 -11.56
CA PHE A 99 16.56 4.48 -11.44
C PHE A 99 16.39 3.59 -12.69
N CYS A 100 16.41 4.16 -13.88
CA CYS A 100 16.33 3.40 -15.15
C CYS A 100 17.49 2.41 -15.31
N LYS A 101 18.71 2.77 -14.91
CA LYS A 101 19.85 1.84 -14.93
C LYS A 101 19.70 0.67 -13.96
N LYS A 102 19.09 0.89 -12.80
CA LYS A 102 18.88 -0.13 -11.76
C LYS A 102 17.65 -0.99 -12.01
N LEU A 103 16.70 -0.49 -12.78
CA LEU A 103 15.43 -1.11 -13.10
C LEU A 103 15.18 -1.09 -14.61
N PRO A 104 15.90 -1.92 -15.37
CA PRO A 104 15.91 -1.86 -16.83
C PRO A 104 14.59 -2.29 -17.49
N SER A 105 13.66 -2.90 -16.76
CA SER A 105 12.31 -3.15 -17.27
C SER A 105 11.41 -1.92 -17.20
N TYR A 106 11.85 -0.84 -16.55
CA TYR A 106 11.12 0.41 -16.54
C TYR A 106 11.06 1.02 -17.94
N GLN A 107 9.85 1.26 -18.41
CA GLN A 107 9.57 1.91 -19.68
C GLN A 107 8.75 3.17 -19.43
N GLU A 108 9.26 4.29 -19.89
CA GLU A 108 8.59 5.58 -19.77
C GLU A 108 7.40 5.67 -20.72
N THR A 109 6.29 6.22 -20.24
CA THR A 109 5.06 6.48 -20.97
C THR A 109 4.68 7.94 -20.81
N GLU A 110 3.64 8.42 -21.53
CA GLU A 110 3.20 9.83 -21.48
C GLU A 110 2.77 10.25 -20.06
N ASP A 111 2.22 9.32 -19.26
CA ASP A 111 1.67 9.57 -17.91
C ASP A 111 2.52 8.93 -16.78
N GLY A 112 3.84 8.83 -16.99
CA GLY A 112 4.74 8.20 -16.02
C GLY A 112 5.53 7.04 -16.61
N GLY A 113 5.30 5.80 -16.17
CA GLY A 113 5.94 4.64 -16.76
C GLY A 113 5.44 3.31 -16.21
N THR A 114 5.86 2.24 -16.88
CA THR A 114 5.56 0.86 -16.46
C THR A 114 6.82 0.15 -16.01
N LEU A 115 6.72 -0.65 -14.97
CA LEU A 115 7.79 -1.50 -14.45
C LEU A 115 7.29 -2.93 -14.34
N GLU A 116 7.95 -3.87 -15.00
CA GLU A 116 7.60 -5.29 -14.97
C GLU A 116 8.68 -6.10 -14.28
N PHE A 117 8.29 -6.96 -13.36
CA PHE A 117 9.22 -7.80 -12.61
C PHE A 117 8.58 -9.11 -12.13
N GLU A 118 9.44 -10.07 -11.75
CA GLU A 118 9.03 -11.38 -11.25
C GLU A 118 9.67 -11.68 -9.89
N TYR A 119 8.85 -12.21 -8.97
CA TYR A 119 9.32 -12.90 -7.78
C TYR A 119 9.40 -14.40 -8.09
N ILE A 120 10.57 -14.99 -7.92
CA ILE A 120 10.83 -16.40 -8.18
C ILE A 120 11.17 -17.07 -6.86
N TYR A 121 10.29 -17.95 -6.42
CA TYR A 121 10.44 -18.71 -5.17
C TYR A 121 10.97 -20.11 -5.47
N GLY A 122 12.17 -20.37 -4.98
CA GLY A 122 12.78 -21.69 -5.07
C GLY A 122 12.36 -22.57 -3.89
N ARG A 123 12.33 -23.91 -4.07
CA ARG A 123 12.06 -24.87 -2.99
C ARG A 123 13.05 -24.80 -1.83
N ASN A 124 14.24 -24.30 -2.07
CA ASN A 124 15.26 -24.05 -1.05
C ASN A 124 15.00 -22.82 -0.19
N GLY A 125 13.81 -22.20 -0.27
CA GLY A 125 13.45 -20.99 0.44
C GLY A 125 14.10 -19.71 -0.09
N ILE A 126 14.87 -19.78 -1.18
CA ILE A 126 15.50 -18.61 -1.78
C ILE A 126 14.50 -17.89 -2.68
N VAL A 127 14.30 -16.60 -2.42
CA VAL A 127 13.50 -15.71 -3.26
C VAL A 127 14.43 -14.89 -4.13
N ARG A 128 14.15 -14.86 -5.42
CA ARG A 128 14.85 -14.04 -6.41
C ARG A 128 13.90 -13.01 -7.00
N TYR A 129 14.44 -11.84 -7.32
CA TYR A 129 13.68 -10.71 -7.88
C TYR A 129 14.20 -10.44 -9.28
N LYS A 130 13.52 -10.92 -10.31
CA LYS A 130 13.94 -10.76 -11.70
C LYS A 130 13.29 -9.53 -12.31
N ASP A 131 14.11 -8.68 -12.92
CA ASP A 131 13.71 -7.49 -13.64
C ASP A 131 14.42 -7.51 -15.01
N GLY A 132 13.67 -7.76 -16.05
CA GLY A 132 14.23 -7.98 -17.39
C GLY A 132 15.30 -9.06 -17.38
N TYR A 133 16.53 -8.71 -17.70
CA TYR A 133 17.67 -9.64 -17.69
C TYR A 133 18.39 -9.75 -16.34
N PHE A 134 18.12 -8.88 -15.38
CA PHE A 134 18.69 -8.98 -14.03
C PHE A 134 18.03 -10.11 -13.25
N LYS A 135 18.84 -11.08 -12.79
CA LYS A 135 18.36 -12.30 -12.12
C LYS A 135 18.05 -12.12 -10.63
N ASN A 136 18.50 -11.03 -10.00
CA ASN A 136 18.28 -10.77 -8.59
C ASN A 136 18.33 -9.27 -8.27
N ASN A 137 17.38 -8.53 -8.78
CA ASN A 137 17.30 -7.08 -8.57
C ASN A 137 16.64 -6.76 -7.22
N ARG A 138 17.45 -6.48 -6.20
CA ARG A 138 16.97 -6.20 -4.83
C ARG A 138 16.18 -4.89 -4.70
N TYR A 139 16.31 -3.98 -5.65
CA TYR A 139 15.57 -2.71 -5.63
C TYR A 139 14.07 -2.90 -5.81
N ILE A 140 13.62 -3.98 -6.46
CA ILE A 140 12.20 -4.31 -6.63
C ILE A 140 11.48 -4.32 -5.29
N LYS A 141 12.06 -4.95 -4.26
CA LYS A 141 11.46 -5.02 -2.93
C LYS A 141 11.26 -3.63 -2.28
N SER A 142 12.13 -2.67 -2.58
CA SER A 142 12.04 -1.32 -2.01
C SER A 142 11.04 -0.42 -2.74
N ILE A 143 10.66 -0.79 -3.97
CA ILE A 143 9.73 -0.03 -4.80
C ILE A 143 8.31 -0.57 -4.67
N PHE A 144 8.17 -1.87 -4.35
CA PHE A 144 6.86 -2.49 -4.28
C PHE A 144 5.95 -1.74 -3.29
N PRO A 145 4.74 -1.33 -3.72
CA PRO A 145 3.85 -0.54 -2.89
C PRO A 145 3.40 -1.35 -1.66
N LYS A 146 3.18 -0.66 -0.56
CA LYS A 146 2.59 -1.29 0.62
C LYS A 146 1.16 -1.67 0.34
N ILE A 147 0.82 -2.93 0.55
CA ILE A 147 -0.51 -3.48 0.34
C ILE A 147 -1.14 -3.76 1.71
N TYR A 148 -2.38 -3.36 1.87
CA TYR A 148 -3.17 -3.60 3.08
C TYR A 148 -4.22 -4.66 2.78
N PHE A 149 -4.24 -5.70 3.59
CA PHE A 149 -5.22 -6.79 3.49
C PHE A 149 -6.32 -6.59 4.52
N VAL A 150 -7.57 -6.69 4.05
CA VAL A 150 -8.76 -6.63 4.88
C VAL A 150 -9.42 -8.01 4.85
N ASP A 151 -9.28 -8.77 5.91
CA ASP A 151 -9.86 -10.11 5.99
C ASP A 151 -11.35 -10.08 6.31
N GLN A 152 -12.06 -11.15 5.91
CA GLN A 152 -13.51 -11.28 6.08
C GLN A 152 -13.91 -11.37 7.55
N TYR A 153 -13.09 -12.03 8.37
CA TYR A 153 -13.29 -12.16 9.81
C TYR A 153 -12.26 -11.28 10.51
N ARG A 154 -12.75 -10.22 11.15
CA ARG A 154 -11.92 -9.33 11.95
C ARG A 154 -12.46 -9.32 13.37
N ASP A 155 -11.61 -9.62 14.32
CA ASP A 155 -11.89 -9.34 15.71
C ASP A 155 -11.49 -7.88 16.08
N LYS A 156 -11.76 -7.49 17.32
CA LYS A 156 -11.42 -6.13 17.78
C LYS A 156 -9.90 -5.90 17.86
N GLU A 157 -9.12 -6.97 18.01
CA GLU A 157 -7.66 -6.91 18.11
C GLU A 157 -7.05 -6.68 16.73
N ASP A 158 -7.56 -7.34 15.69
CA ASP A 158 -7.15 -7.13 14.29
C ASP A 158 -7.41 -5.70 13.84
N ILE A 159 -8.61 -5.16 14.14
CA ILE A 159 -8.96 -3.78 13.82
C ILE A 159 -8.03 -2.80 14.56
N SER A 160 -7.69 -3.10 15.82
CA SER A 160 -6.78 -2.26 16.60
C SER A 160 -5.36 -2.28 16.04
N GLN A 161 -4.87 -3.44 15.60
CA GLN A 161 -3.56 -3.58 14.97
C GLN A 161 -3.49 -2.84 13.62
N ASP A 162 -4.53 -2.94 12.81
CA ASP A 162 -4.62 -2.20 11.55
C ASP A 162 -4.66 -0.68 11.77
N LEU A 163 -5.39 -0.22 12.79
CA LEU A 163 -5.37 1.18 13.18
C LEU A 163 -3.97 1.63 13.62
N ILE A 164 -3.23 0.79 14.32
CA ILE A 164 -1.83 1.07 14.70
C ILE A 164 -0.95 1.14 13.46
N LEU A 165 -1.09 0.22 12.51
CA LEU A 165 -0.35 0.21 11.25
C LEU A 165 -0.66 1.44 10.40
N LEU A 166 -1.94 1.80 10.27
CA LEU A 166 -2.37 3.04 9.61
C LEU A 166 -1.82 4.28 10.34
N GLN A 167 -1.70 4.20 11.67
CA GLN A 167 -1.10 5.28 12.47
C GLN A 167 0.40 5.41 12.26
N GLN A 168 1.09 4.35 11.88
CA GLN A 168 2.53 4.32 11.61
C GLN A 168 2.86 4.62 10.13
N ASP A 169 1.85 4.68 9.27
CA ASP A 169 2.03 5.04 7.86
C ASP A 169 2.55 6.48 7.74
N THR A 170 3.67 6.65 7.04
CA THR A 170 4.36 7.94 6.91
C THR A 170 3.52 8.98 6.16
N GLY A 171 2.67 8.57 5.23
CA GLY A 171 1.73 9.45 4.55
C GLY A 171 0.61 9.93 5.47
N LEU A 172 0.12 9.05 6.34
CA LEU A 172 -0.84 9.42 7.40
C LEU A 172 -0.18 10.14 8.57
N GLN A 173 1.10 9.86 8.85
CA GLN A 173 1.89 10.64 9.82
C GLN A 173 2.10 12.08 9.35
N ALA A 174 2.27 12.33 8.06
CA ALA A 174 2.33 13.69 7.52
C ALA A 174 1.02 14.45 7.72
N LEU A 175 -0.13 13.75 7.71
CA LEU A 175 -1.42 14.30 8.11
C LEU A 175 -1.56 14.42 9.65
N ARG A 176 -0.76 13.68 10.40
CA ARG A 176 -0.73 13.60 11.86
C ARG A 176 0.33 14.47 12.52
N ASP A 177 1.40 14.79 11.81
CA ASP A 177 2.40 15.82 12.18
C ASP A 177 1.80 17.23 12.15
N ASP A 178 0.48 17.29 12.20
CA ASP A 178 -0.24 18.48 12.59
C ASP A 178 0.33 18.93 13.92
N ARG A 179 1.23 19.91 13.80
CA ARG A 179 1.64 20.75 14.90
C ARG A 179 0.39 21.10 15.69
N CYS A 180 0.51 21.22 16.99
CA CYS A 180 -0.60 21.55 17.87
C CYS A 180 -1.50 22.60 17.20
N ILE A 181 -2.80 22.32 17.09
CA ILE A 181 -3.80 23.22 16.50
C ILE A 181 -3.68 24.64 17.07
N PHE A 182 -3.13 24.77 18.27
CA PHE A 182 -3.05 26.00 19.06
C PHE A 182 -1.66 26.59 19.22
N ASP A 183 -0.61 25.77 19.04
CA ASP A 183 0.77 26.22 19.20
C ASP A 183 1.64 25.47 18.18
N GLU A 184 2.01 26.13 17.11
CA GLU A 184 2.86 25.60 16.03
C GLU A 184 4.23 25.10 16.52
N LYS A 185 4.64 25.49 17.72
CA LYS A 185 5.90 25.08 18.34
C LYS A 185 5.76 23.81 19.19
N ARG A 186 4.56 23.38 19.52
CA ARG A 186 4.29 22.18 20.31
C ARG A 186 3.96 20.98 19.44
N LYS A 187 4.70 19.89 19.62
CA LYS A 187 4.29 18.56 19.17
C LYS A 187 3.26 18.03 20.16
N CYS A 188 2.00 18.07 19.81
CA CYS A 188 0.91 17.58 20.65
C CYS A 188 0.25 16.37 19.99
N HIS A 189 0.30 15.22 20.63
CA HIS A 189 -0.35 14.01 20.15
C HIS A 189 -1.78 13.81 20.68
N GLN A 190 -2.28 14.73 21.51
CA GLN A 190 -3.61 14.64 22.14
C GLN A 190 -4.37 15.96 22.02
N CYS A 191 -4.92 16.19 20.82
CA CYS A 191 -5.73 17.39 20.59
C CYS A 191 -7.11 17.38 21.27
N PHE A 192 -7.54 16.26 21.86
CA PHE A 192 -8.86 16.14 22.49
C PHE A 192 -9.05 17.10 23.65
N GLU A 193 -8.05 17.30 24.49
CA GLU A 193 -8.13 18.24 25.62
C GLU A 193 -8.21 19.69 25.13
N CYS A 194 -7.40 20.03 24.13
CA CYS A 194 -7.40 21.37 23.54
C CYS A 194 -8.72 21.69 22.83
N ILE A 195 -9.29 20.69 22.10
CA ILE A 195 -10.59 20.85 21.45
C ILE A 195 -11.70 20.99 22.50
N GLY A 196 -11.64 20.26 23.60
CA GLY A 196 -12.56 20.41 24.72
C GLY A 196 -12.54 21.80 25.35
N VAL A 197 -11.38 22.46 25.36
CA VAL A 197 -11.27 23.85 25.81
C VAL A 197 -11.89 24.84 24.82
N ILE A 198 -11.67 24.63 23.49
CA ILE A 198 -12.26 25.51 22.47
C ILE A 198 -13.78 25.34 22.40
N GLN A 199 -14.28 24.12 22.51
CA GLN A 199 -15.73 23.86 22.48
C GLN A 199 -16.49 24.56 23.59
N LYS A 200 -15.81 24.95 24.67
CA LYS A 200 -16.39 25.70 25.76
C LYS A 200 -16.40 27.20 25.53
N LYS A 201 -15.71 27.72 24.49
CA LYS A 201 -15.69 29.13 24.12
C LYS A 201 -16.97 29.51 23.40
N THR A 202 -17.44 30.74 23.63
CA THR A 202 -18.54 31.31 22.82
C THR A 202 -18.03 31.71 21.43
N PRO A 203 -18.91 31.78 20.39
CA PRO A 203 -18.50 32.16 19.05
C PRO A 203 -17.65 33.44 18.96
N GLU A 204 -17.95 34.42 19.82
CA GLU A 204 -17.23 35.71 19.89
C GLU A 204 -15.82 35.58 20.49
N GLN A 205 -15.57 34.51 21.25
CA GLN A 205 -14.27 34.22 21.88
C GLN A 205 -13.35 33.37 21.00
N LEU A 206 -13.87 32.87 19.91
CA LEU A 206 -13.12 32.02 18.96
C LEU A 206 -12.32 32.93 18.01
N THR A 207 -11.03 32.65 17.88
CA THR A 207 -10.23 33.24 16.81
C THR A 207 -10.57 32.57 15.48
N LEU A 208 -10.32 33.25 14.36
CA LEU A 208 -10.52 32.69 13.02
C LEU A 208 -9.74 31.36 12.82
N MET A 209 -8.54 31.29 13.41
CA MET A 209 -7.73 30.06 13.34
C MET A 209 -8.38 28.94 14.15
N GLU A 210 -8.84 29.19 15.35
CA GLU A 210 -9.54 28.21 16.17
C GLU A 210 -10.84 27.72 15.49
N THR A 211 -11.59 28.62 14.87
CA THR A 211 -12.80 28.28 14.11
C THR A 211 -12.49 27.39 12.92
N SER A 212 -11.44 27.73 12.14
CA SER A 212 -11.00 26.93 11.01
C SER A 212 -10.58 25.52 11.43
N ARG A 213 -9.82 25.41 12.53
CA ARG A 213 -9.34 24.13 13.06
C ARG A 213 -10.47 23.29 13.68
N LEU A 214 -11.42 23.94 14.36
CA LEU A 214 -12.61 23.26 14.86
C LEU A 214 -13.45 22.69 13.71
N LEU A 215 -13.55 23.43 12.60
CA LEU A 215 -14.24 22.95 11.39
C LEU A 215 -13.53 21.74 10.79
N GLN A 216 -12.20 21.80 10.62
CA GLN A 216 -11.41 20.67 10.14
C GLN A 216 -11.58 19.43 11.02
N TYR A 217 -11.53 19.60 12.34
CA TYR A 217 -11.75 18.50 13.29
C TYR A 217 -13.17 17.91 13.17
N LYS A 218 -14.20 18.77 13.07
CA LYS A 218 -15.57 18.31 12.90
C LYS A 218 -15.78 17.55 11.58
N LEU A 219 -15.20 18.03 10.49
CA LEU A 219 -15.23 17.33 9.19
C LEU A 219 -14.54 15.99 9.28
N PHE A 220 -13.37 15.92 9.90
CA PHE A 220 -12.63 14.68 10.09
C PHE A 220 -13.41 13.67 10.94
N THR A 221 -13.97 14.07 12.08
CA THR A 221 -14.78 13.20 12.95
C THR A 221 -16.10 12.81 12.31
N CYS A 222 -16.73 13.69 11.52
CA CYS A 222 -17.94 13.39 10.78
C CYS A 222 -17.67 12.32 9.70
N ASN A 223 -16.58 12.46 8.96
CA ASN A 223 -16.18 11.48 7.95
C ASN A 223 -15.84 10.12 8.56
N LEU A 224 -15.13 10.10 9.71
CA LEU A 224 -14.84 8.87 10.44
C LEU A 224 -16.12 8.20 10.97
N ASN A 225 -17.05 8.98 11.53
CA ASN A 225 -18.33 8.44 12.03
C ASN A 225 -19.18 7.89 10.88
N GLN A 226 -19.28 8.60 9.75
CA GLN A 226 -19.97 8.11 8.57
C GLN A 226 -19.35 6.83 8.00
N LEU A 227 -18.02 6.74 7.99
CA LEU A 227 -17.31 5.54 7.56
C LEU A 227 -17.60 4.38 8.54
N SER A 228 -17.54 4.64 9.85
CA SER A 228 -17.84 3.66 10.89
C SER A 228 -19.30 3.18 10.83
N GLU A 229 -20.25 4.09 10.62
CA GLU A 229 -21.67 3.74 10.44
C GLU A 229 -21.90 2.91 9.19
N ARG A 230 -21.25 3.25 8.07
CA ARG A 230 -21.33 2.45 6.83
C ARG A 230 -20.71 1.07 7.01
N LEU A 231 -19.54 0.98 7.65
CA LEU A 231 -18.92 -0.30 7.97
C LEU A 231 -19.82 -1.14 8.88
N ASN A 232 -20.35 -0.57 9.97
CA ASN A 232 -21.28 -1.26 10.86
C ASN A 232 -22.55 -1.71 10.15
N TYR A 233 -23.11 -0.91 9.24
CA TYR A 233 -24.26 -1.28 8.44
C TYR A 233 -23.99 -2.49 7.54
N TYR A 234 -22.80 -2.56 6.92
CA TYR A 234 -22.42 -3.72 6.10
C TYR A 234 -22.15 -4.97 6.94
N PHE A 235 -21.54 -4.82 8.13
CA PHE A 235 -21.24 -5.95 9.01
C PHE A 235 -22.44 -6.46 9.83
N SER A 236 -23.47 -5.66 10.04
CA SER A 236 -24.67 -6.09 10.77
C SER A 236 -25.68 -6.84 9.91
N ARG A 237 -25.48 -6.91 8.60
CA ARG A 237 -26.39 -7.59 7.65
C ARG A 237 -25.90 -8.94 7.14
N ASN A 238 -24.73 -9.39 7.56
CA ASN A 238 -24.18 -10.72 7.34
C ASN A 238 -23.93 -11.43 8.67
#